data_84d94edf577f0625000d0a35ce14a1c8
#
_entry.id   84d94edf577f0625000d0a35ce14a1c8
#
_cell.length_a   1.000
_cell.length_b   1.000
_cell.length_c   1.000
_cell.angle_alpha   90.00
_cell.angle_beta   90.00
_cell.angle_gamma   90.00
#
_symmetry.space_group_name_H-M   'P 1'
#
loop_
_entity.id
_entity.type
_entity.pdbx_description
1 polymer ?
#
loop_
_entity_poly.entity_id
_entity_poly.type
_entity_poly.pdbx_seq_one_letter_code
_entity_poly.pdbx_strand_id
1 'polypeptide(L)'
;PDDFALVDDLAASQLESLLVRATTIGVPAAGSASQREVMLRQIQTFILDELHNPQLSAKYICRHLQISRSHLFAVLADAGTSFAAHVRDARLRHSLNQLRDPRLNDLPIGEIALRVGFKSHESFARAFRRAYGTSPGAIRAGDQETN
;
A
#
# COMPACT_ATOMS: atom_id res chain seq x y z
N PRO A 1 -11.12 22.72 -37.59
CA PRO A 1 -11.27 23.54 -36.38
C PRO A 1 -10.97 22.82 -35.08
N ASP A 2 -10.10 21.79 -35.08
CA ASP A 2 -9.74 21.03 -33.88
C ASP A 2 -8.22 21.01 -33.58
N ASP A 3 -7.45 21.90 -34.19
CA ASP A 3 -5.98 21.94 -34.02
C ASP A 3 -5.48 22.72 -32.79
N PHE A 4 -6.37 23.35 -32.02
CA PHE A 4 -5.98 24.11 -30.82
C PHE A 4 -5.82 23.27 -29.55
N ALA A 5 -6.43 22.10 -29.47
CA ALA A 5 -6.36 21.25 -28.28
C ALA A 5 -5.03 20.49 -28.15
N LEU A 6 -4.34 20.26 -29.27
CA LEU A 6 -3.05 19.51 -29.29
C LEU A 6 -1.84 20.37 -28.89
N VAL A 7 -1.95 21.68 -28.99
CA VAL A 7 -0.84 22.61 -28.68
C VAL A 7 -0.75 22.92 -27.20
N ASP A 8 -1.92 22.95 -26.51
CA ASP A 8 -1.97 23.20 -25.05
C ASP A 8 -1.45 22.02 -24.24
N ASP A 9 -1.66 20.79 -24.70
CA ASP A 9 -1.20 19.59 -23.98
C ASP A 9 0.31 19.40 -24.09
N LEU A 10 0.91 19.81 -25.22
CA LEU A 10 2.36 19.79 -25.43
C LEU A 10 3.07 20.89 -24.63
N ALA A 11 2.46 22.05 -24.47
CA ALA A 11 3.00 23.16 -23.70
C ALA A 11 2.97 22.90 -22.19
N ALA A 12 1.88 22.32 -21.69
CA ALA A 12 1.74 21.90 -20.30
C ALA A 12 2.76 20.81 -19.93
N SER A 13 2.95 19.82 -20.79
CA SER A 13 3.90 18.73 -20.58
C SER A 13 5.38 19.21 -20.59
N GLN A 14 5.67 20.23 -21.40
CA GLN A 14 7.03 20.82 -21.44
C GLN A 14 7.31 21.74 -20.25
N LEU A 15 6.31 22.45 -19.77
CA LEU A 15 6.44 23.29 -18.56
C LEU A 15 6.65 22.43 -17.29
N GLU A 16 5.96 21.30 -17.18
CA GLU A 16 6.20 20.35 -16.08
C GLU A 16 7.59 19.74 -16.15
N SER A 17 8.08 19.41 -17.34
CA SER A 17 9.45 18.91 -17.54
C SER A 17 10.52 19.94 -17.23
N LEU A 18 10.27 21.21 -17.47
CA LEU A 18 11.17 22.32 -17.15
C LEU A 18 11.16 22.66 -15.66
N LEU A 19 10.01 22.59 -15.00
CA LEU A 19 9.89 22.73 -13.54
C LEU A 19 10.62 21.60 -12.79
N VAL A 20 10.49 20.36 -13.25
CA VAL A 20 11.24 19.22 -12.70
C VAL A 20 12.75 19.39 -12.90
N ARG A 21 13.18 19.93 -14.04
CA ARG A 21 14.62 20.19 -14.30
C ARG A 21 15.16 21.39 -13.53
N ALA A 22 14.36 22.43 -13.32
CA ALA A 22 14.77 23.59 -12.52
C ALA A 22 14.93 23.27 -11.03
N THR A 23 14.19 22.27 -10.51
CA THR A 23 14.32 21.81 -9.12
C THR A 23 15.53 20.89 -8.91
N THR A 24 16.17 20.41 -9.99
CA THR A 24 17.33 19.50 -9.90
C THR A 24 18.67 20.23 -9.74
N ILE A 25 18.69 21.55 -9.85
CA ILE A 25 19.90 22.35 -9.68
C ILE A 25 19.85 23.04 -8.32
N GLY A 26 20.35 22.36 -7.28
CA GLY A 26 20.81 23.02 -6.07
C GLY A 26 19.94 22.94 -4.81
N VAL A 27 19.17 21.87 -4.60
CA VAL A 27 18.55 21.59 -3.29
C VAL A 27 19.37 20.52 -2.56
N PRO A 28 19.83 20.77 -1.31
CA PRO A 28 20.58 19.78 -0.55
C PRO A 28 19.76 18.50 -0.33
N ALA A 29 20.44 17.35 -0.28
CA ALA A 29 19.89 16.01 -0.18
C ALA A 29 18.83 15.80 0.95
N ALA A 30 18.77 16.66 1.93
CA ALA A 30 17.79 16.66 3.01
C ALA A 30 16.35 16.92 2.54
N GLY A 31 16.13 17.76 1.53
CA GLY A 31 14.80 18.05 0.99
C GLY A 31 14.19 16.86 0.22
N SER A 32 15.03 16.12 -0.49
CA SER A 32 14.58 14.95 -1.26
C SER A 32 14.21 13.75 -0.38
N ALA A 33 14.94 13.55 0.74
CA ALA A 33 14.62 12.51 1.72
C ALA A 33 13.27 12.80 2.39
N SER A 34 13.02 14.03 2.82
CA SER A 34 11.75 14.44 3.42
C SER A 34 10.56 14.28 2.46
N GLN A 35 10.72 14.61 1.18
CA GLN A 35 9.68 14.42 0.17
C GLN A 35 9.36 12.93 -0.06
N ARG A 36 10.38 12.08 -0.08
CA ARG A 36 10.20 10.62 -0.21
C ARG A 36 9.50 10.02 1.01
N GLU A 37 9.83 10.46 2.20
CA GLU A 37 9.14 10.04 3.43
C GLU A 37 7.66 10.45 3.43
N VAL A 38 7.35 11.66 2.98
CA VAL A 38 5.97 12.12 2.83
C VAL A 38 5.22 11.25 1.81
N MET A 39 5.84 10.99 0.66
CA MET A 39 5.25 10.11 -0.37
C MET A 39 5.06 8.68 0.15
N LEU A 40 6.03 8.13 0.86
CA LEU A 40 5.91 6.81 1.47
C LEU A 40 4.71 6.75 2.43
N ARG A 41 4.53 7.75 3.29
CA ARG A 41 3.37 7.83 4.18
C ARG A 41 2.05 7.92 3.42
N GLN A 42 1.98 8.69 2.34
CA GLN A 42 0.79 8.77 1.50
C GLN A 42 0.46 7.42 0.85
N ILE A 43 1.47 6.72 0.32
CA ILE A 43 1.32 5.36 -0.23
C ILE A 43 0.82 4.40 0.86
N GLN A 44 1.40 4.44 2.05
CA GLN A 44 1.02 3.58 3.17
C GLN A 44 -0.41 3.82 3.64
N THR A 45 -0.79 5.08 3.82
CA THR A 45 -2.15 5.47 4.20
C THR A 45 -3.16 5.01 3.15
N PHE A 46 -2.89 5.26 1.87
CA PHE A 46 -3.76 4.84 0.79
C PHE A 46 -3.93 3.31 0.74
N ILE A 47 -2.85 2.55 0.94
CA ILE A 47 -2.91 1.09 0.99
C ILE A 47 -3.78 0.63 2.18
N LEU A 48 -3.65 1.27 3.35
CA LEU A 48 -4.46 0.92 4.53
C LEU A 48 -5.95 1.17 4.30
N ASP A 49 -6.30 2.30 3.68
CA ASP A 49 -7.69 2.65 3.38
C ASP A 49 -8.31 1.69 2.36
N GLU A 50 -7.50 1.19 1.43
CA GLU A 50 -7.93 0.35 0.32
C GLU A 50 -7.62 -1.15 0.50
N LEU A 51 -7.25 -1.62 1.69
CA LEU A 51 -6.83 -3.02 1.92
C LEU A 51 -7.86 -4.05 1.49
N HIS A 52 -9.14 -3.75 1.70
CA HIS A 52 -10.28 -4.61 1.36
C HIS A 52 -10.64 -4.57 -0.12
N ASN A 53 -10.10 -3.61 -0.87
CA ASN A 53 -10.41 -3.43 -2.28
C ASN A 53 -9.70 -4.52 -3.13
N PRO A 54 -10.45 -5.39 -3.84
CA PRO A 54 -9.85 -6.42 -4.70
C PRO A 54 -9.14 -5.85 -5.92
N GLN A 55 -9.40 -4.59 -6.28
CA GLN A 55 -8.75 -3.88 -7.39
C GLN A 55 -7.44 -3.20 -6.98
N LEU A 56 -7.06 -3.26 -5.70
CA LEU A 56 -5.82 -2.67 -5.21
C LEU A 56 -4.60 -3.25 -5.94
N SER A 57 -3.95 -2.41 -6.73
CA SER A 57 -2.80 -2.75 -7.56
C SER A 57 -1.88 -1.55 -7.71
N ALA A 58 -0.65 -1.77 -8.16
CA ALA A 58 0.28 -0.69 -8.44
C ALA A 58 -0.29 0.31 -9.47
N LYS A 59 -1.04 -0.17 -10.47
CA LYS A 59 -1.73 0.69 -11.44
C LYS A 59 -2.82 1.53 -10.79
N TYR A 60 -3.58 0.92 -9.87
CA TYR A 60 -4.67 1.59 -9.15
C TYR A 60 -4.14 2.74 -8.29
N ILE A 61 -3.13 2.47 -7.44
CA ILE A 61 -2.55 3.50 -6.57
C ILE A 61 -1.84 4.62 -7.37
N CYS A 62 -1.11 4.29 -8.43
CA CYS A 62 -0.47 5.29 -9.29
C CYS A 62 -1.47 6.28 -9.89
N ARG A 63 -2.63 5.77 -10.32
CA ARG A 63 -3.71 6.63 -10.86
C ARG A 63 -4.29 7.55 -9.79
N HIS A 64 -4.52 7.07 -8.58
CA HIS A 64 -5.12 7.85 -7.50
C HIS A 64 -4.17 8.88 -6.90
N LEU A 65 -2.91 8.53 -6.72
CA LEU A 65 -1.89 9.44 -6.20
C LEU A 65 -1.20 10.28 -7.28
N GLN A 66 -1.58 10.09 -8.56
CA GLN A 66 -1.00 10.79 -9.71
C GLN A 66 0.53 10.68 -9.78
N ILE A 67 1.05 9.49 -9.49
CA ILE A 67 2.49 9.19 -9.55
C ILE A 67 2.79 8.13 -10.62
N SER A 68 4.00 8.15 -11.15
CA SER A 68 4.46 7.12 -12.07
C SER A 68 4.72 5.79 -11.35
N ARG A 69 4.68 4.68 -12.07
CA ARG A 69 5.05 3.36 -11.52
C ARG A 69 6.51 3.33 -11.06
N SER A 70 7.40 3.96 -11.81
CA SER A 70 8.82 4.05 -11.44
C SER A 70 9.01 4.79 -10.12
N HIS A 71 8.27 5.88 -9.90
CA HIS A 71 8.31 6.62 -8.64
C HIS A 71 7.78 5.80 -7.47
N LEU A 72 6.62 5.12 -7.64
CA LEU A 72 6.07 4.22 -6.64
C LEU A 72 7.09 3.14 -6.23
N PHE A 73 7.68 2.46 -7.21
CA PHE A 73 8.62 1.39 -6.93
C PHE A 73 9.94 1.89 -6.32
N ALA A 74 10.43 3.07 -6.73
CA ALA A 74 11.62 3.68 -6.14
C ALA A 74 11.39 4.02 -4.66
N VAL A 75 10.26 4.64 -4.32
CA VAL A 75 9.92 4.99 -2.93
C VAL A 75 9.80 3.74 -2.05
N LEU A 76 9.18 2.67 -2.56
CA LEU A 76 9.04 1.41 -1.80
C LEU A 76 10.38 0.66 -1.70
N ALA A 77 11.22 0.67 -2.73
CA ALA A 77 12.54 0.07 -2.70
C ALA A 77 13.47 0.77 -1.70
N ASP A 78 13.44 2.10 -1.63
CA ASP A 78 14.16 2.88 -0.63
C ASP A 78 13.73 2.52 0.80
N ALA A 79 12.46 2.13 0.99
CA ALA A 79 11.92 1.62 2.25
C ALA A 79 12.21 0.11 2.47
N GLY A 80 12.97 -0.54 1.60
CA GLY A 80 13.34 -1.97 1.70
C GLY A 80 12.19 -2.94 1.44
N THR A 81 11.15 -2.53 0.72
CA THR A 81 9.98 -3.36 0.44
C THR A 81 9.55 -3.30 -1.02
N SER A 82 8.68 -4.22 -1.42
CA SER A 82 7.97 -4.17 -2.70
C SER A 82 6.48 -3.87 -2.48
N PHE A 83 5.78 -3.42 -3.53
CA PHE A 83 4.35 -3.16 -3.46
C PHE A 83 3.56 -4.37 -2.97
N ALA A 84 3.83 -5.56 -3.54
CA ALA A 84 3.15 -6.79 -3.15
C ALA A 84 3.44 -7.21 -1.71
N ALA A 85 4.69 -7.08 -1.26
CA ALA A 85 5.09 -7.35 0.12
C ALA A 85 4.40 -6.37 1.08
N HIS A 86 4.42 -5.08 0.76
CA HIS A 86 3.82 -4.04 1.59
C HIS A 86 2.31 -4.24 1.79
N VAL A 87 1.57 -4.51 0.71
CA VAL A 87 0.12 -4.80 0.77
C VAL A 87 -0.14 -6.07 1.58
N ARG A 88 0.62 -7.14 1.34
CA ARG A 88 0.47 -8.39 2.10
C ARG A 88 0.72 -8.19 3.59
N ASP A 89 1.78 -7.50 3.96
CA ASP A 89 2.14 -7.26 5.36
C ASP A 89 1.12 -6.36 6.06
N ALA A 90 0.59 -5.35 5.36
CA ALA A 90 -0.51 -4.52 5.86
C ALA A 90 -1.78 -5.34 6.11
N ARG A 91 -2.16 -6.22 5.18
CA ARG A 91 -3.30 -7.14 5.34
C ARG A 91 -3.12 -8.09 6.52
N LEU A 92 -1.92 -8.64 6.70
CA LEU A 92 -1.62 -9.54 7.81
C LEU A 92 -1.68 -8.83 9.15
N ARG A 93 -1.12 -7.61 9.27
CA ARG A 93 -1.22 -6.82 10.50
C ARG A 93 -2.67 -6.48 10.84
N HIS A 94 -3.45 -6.08 9.82
CA HIS A 94 -4.86 -5.75 10.03
C HIS A 94 -5.67 -6.99 10.47
N SER A 95 -5.40 -8.15 9.88
CA SER A 95 -6.02 -9.41 10.29
C SER A 95 -5.62 -9.85 11.71
N LEU A 96 -4.36 -9.63 12.11
CA LEU A 96 -3.90 -9.91 13.47
C LEU A 96 -4.67 -9.09 14.51
N ASN A 97 -4.90 -7.81 14.24
CA ASN A 97 -5.70 -6.96 15.12
C ASN A 97 -7.15 -7.44 15.22
N GLN A 98 -7.75 -7.89 14.10
CA GLN A 98 -9.11 -8.43 14.12
C GLN A 98 -9.21 -9.79 14.85
N LEU A 99 -8.19 -10.63 14.74
CA LEU A 99 -8.14 -11.91 15.45
C LEU A 99 -8.03 -11.74 16.97
N ARG A 100 -7.43 -10.64 17.43
CA ARG A 100 -7.28 -10.28 18.84
C ARG A 100 -8.44 -9.45 19.39
N ASP A 101 -9.36 -9.01 18.56
CA ASP A 101 -10.52 -8.25 19.01
C ASP A 101 -11.60 -9.19 19.56
N PRO A 102 -11.89 -9.16 20.86
CA PRO A 102 -12.92 -10.05 21.46
C PRO A 102 -14.30 -9.88 20.83
N ARG A 103 -14.60 -8.70 20.30
CA ARG A 103 -15.89 -8.39 19.64
C ARG A 103 -16.06 -9.14 18.31
N LEU A 104 -14.96 -9.66 17.75
CA LEU A 104 -14.93 -10.38 16.49
C LEU A 104 -14.70 -11.90 16.66
N ASN A 105 -14.81 -12.42 17.88
CA ASN A 105 -14.59 -13.86 18.15
C ASN A 105 -15.55 -14.78 17.39
N ASP A 106 -16.78 -14.35 17.21
CA ASP A 106 -17.80 -15.10 16.46
C ASP A 106 -17.61 -15.03 14.95
N LEU A 107 -16.73 -14.13 14.46
CA LEU A 107 -16.50 -13.99 13.05
C LEU A 107 -15.57 -15.12 12.53
N PRO A 108 -15.99 -15.91 11.52
CA PRO A 108 -15.14 -16.96 10.96
C PRO A 108 -13.80 -16.41 10.46
N ILE A 109 -12.70 -17.14 10.69
CA ILE A 109 -11.34 -16.73 10.26
C ILE A 109 -11.30 -16.55 8.74
N GLY A 110 -12.02 -17.37 7.99
CA GLY A 110 -12.14 -17.21 6.53
C GLY A 110 -12.79 -15.88 6.13
N GLU A 111 -13.75 -15.40 6.91
CA GLU A 111 -14.37 -14.09 6.68
C GLU A 111 -13.39 -12.95 6.97
N ILE A 112 -12.59 -13.05 8.03
CA ILE A 112 -11.51 -12.09 8.29
C ILE A 112 -10.54 -12.05 7.12
N ALA A 113 -10.13 -13.20 6.59
CA ALA A 113 -9.23 -13.29 5.44
C ALA A 113 -9.77 -12.54 4.22
N LEU A 114 -11.05 -12.72 3.90
CA LEU A 114 -11.71 -12.04 2.78
C LEU A 114 -11.83 -10.53 3.03
N ARG A 115 -12.21 -10.11 4.24
CA ARG A 115 -12.36 -8.68 4.61
C ARG A 115 -11.04 -7.91 4.50
N VAL A 116 -9.92 -8.55 4.82
CA VAL A 116 -8.60 -7.91 4.66
C VAL A 116 -8.04 -8.06 3.24
N GLY A 117 -8.80 -8.63 2.31
CA GLY A 117 -8.47 -8.66 0.89
C GLY A 117 -7.68 -9.88 0.40
N PHE A 118 -7.59 -10.96 1.17
CA PHE A 118 -7.08 -12.24 0.65
C PHE A 118 -8.13 -12.92 -0.22
N LYS A 119 -7.68 -13.62 -1.26
CA LYS A 119 -8.56 -14.32 -2.20
C LYS A 119 -9.12 -15.64 -1.66
N SER A 120 -8.42 -16.26 -0.70
CA SER A 120 -8.85 -17.50 -0.07
C SER A 120 -8.29 -17.64 1.34
N HIS A 121 -8.98 -18.44 2.16
CA HIS A 121 -8.53 -18.80 3.50
C HIS A 121 -7.16 -19.51 3.49
N GLU A 122 -6.92 -20.38 2.51
CA GLU A 122 -5.66 -21.14 2.40
C GLU A 122 -4.47 -20.22 2.12
N SER A 123 -4.63 -19.26 1.19
CA SER A 123 -3.58 -18.29 0.89
C SER A 123 -3.28 -17.39 2.09
N PHE A 124 -4.30 -16.98 2.81
CA PHE A 124 -4.20 -16.24 4.06
C PHE A 124 -3.46 -17.04 5.13
N ALA A 125 -3.92 -18.26 5.43
CA ALA A 125 -3.34 -19.11 6.48
C ALA A 125 -1.86 -19.40 6.24
N ARG A 126 -1.46 -19.65 4.98
CA ARG A 126 -0.04 -19.82 4.61
C ARG A 126 0.78 -18.56 4.83
N ALA A 127 0.27 -17.41 4.36
CA ALA A 127 0.96 -16.13 4.53
C ALA A 127 1.06 -15.74 6.01
N PHE A 128 0.01 -15.95 6.77
CA PHE A 128 -0.04 -15.67 8.21
C PHE A 128 0.97 -16.53 8.99
N ARG A 129 0.98 -17.85 8.74
CA ARG A 129 1.94 -18.76 9.39
C ARG A 129 3.38 -18.41 9.04
N ARG A 130 3.64 -18.02 7.78
CA ARG A 130 4.97 -17.59 7.35
C ARG A 130 5.43 -16.32 8.05
N ALA A 131 4.52 -15.37 8.28
CA ALA A 131 4.85 -14.10 8.91
C ALA A 131 4.96 -14.17 10.44
N TYR A 132 4.11 -14.96 11.09
CA TYR A 132 3.99 -14.99 12.56
C TYR A 132 4.41 -16.31 13.20
N GLY A 133 4.77 -17.33 12.43
CA GLY A 133 5.19 -18.65 12.93
C GLY A 133 4.06 -19.50 13.51
N THR A 134 2.82 -19.00 13.52
CA THR A 134 1.65 -19.66 14.11
C THR A 134 0.41 -19.51 13.23
N SER A 135 -0.64 -20.28 13.51
CA SER A 135 -1.90 -20.18 12.74
C SER A 135 -2.79 -19.06 13.25
N PRO A 136 -3.67 -18.51 12.38
CA PRO A 136 -4.67 -17.52 12.82
C PRO A 136 -5.57 -18.02 13.95
N GLY A 137 -5.94 -19.32 13.93
CA GLY A 137 -6.75 -19.95 14.97
C GLY A 137 -6.03 -20.02 16.31
N ALA A 138 -4.74 -20.31 16.32
CA ALA A 138 -3.94 -20.36 17.54
C ALA A 138 -3.79 -18.97 18.19
N ILE A 139 -3.64 -17.91 17.39
CA ILE A 139 -3.64 -16.53 17.92
C ILE A 139 -4.97 -16.21 18.60
N ARG A 140 -6.10 -16.51 17.96
CA ARG A 140 -7.43 -16.27 18.53
C ARG A 140 -7.64 -17.03 19.84
N ALA A 141 -7.23 -18.31 19.90
CA ALA A 141 -7.37 -19.14 21.08
C ALA A 141 -6.46 -18.65 22.24
N GLY A 142 -5.21 -18.25 21.94
CA GLY A 142 -4.27 -17.78 22.96
C GLY A 142 -4.70 -16.46 23.64
N ASP A 143 -5.36 -15.57 22.91
CA ASP A 143 -5.90 -14.34 23.51
C ASP A 143 -7.18 -14.59 24.35
N GLN A 144 -7.88 -15.73 24.17
CA GLN A 144 -9.02 -16.13 25.00
C GLN A 144 -8.60 -16.73 26.34
N GLU A 145 -7.43 -17.35 26.42
CA GLU A 145 -6.91 -17.95 27.68
C GLU A 145 -6.31 -16.90 28.63
N THR A 146 -6.04 -15.69 28.16
CA THR A 146 -5.40 -14.63 28.95
C THR A 146 -6.39 -13.62 29.55
N ASN A 147 -7.70 -13.75 29.28
CA ASN A 147 -8.75 -12.87 29.76
C ASN A 147 -9.72 -13.65 30.67
#